data_7849d205ece82aa4e38726fa9be43dcb
#
_entry.id   7849d205ece82aa4e38726fa9be43dcb
#
_cell.length_a   1.000
_cell.length_b   1.000
_cell.length_c   1.000
_cell.angle_alpha   90.00
_cell.angle_beta   90.00
_cell.angle_gamma   90.00
#
_symmetry.space_group_name_H-M   'P 1'
#
loop_
_entity.id
_entity.type
_entity.pdbx_description
1 polymer ?
#
loop_
_entity_poly.entity_id
_entity_poly.type
_entity_poly.pdbx_seq_one_letter_code
_entity_poly.pdbx_strand_id
1 'polypeptide(L)'
;MILIIDHNDSFTYNLYQYFLALQEEVQVVSATSFSLEAFQQIAPEMVVLSPGPGSPEDFPISLALLDKIQVPILGICLGHQMIGHFFGAKVVPANVPVHGKTSIISHNGEGLFAELAPKFQVTRYHSLVIDPATVPANLKVTALTEDGVIMGLAHVSKPIHSVQFHPEAILSENGHAILENFVRLGRNVK
;
A
#
# COMPACT_ATOMS: atom_id res chain seq x y z
N MET A 1 -14.74 -6.09 8.19
CA MET A 1 -14.03 -4.99 8.88
C MET A 1 -12.60 -4.87 8.33
N ILE A 2 -12.16 -3.66 8.02
CA ILE A 2 -10.80 -3.33 7.55
C ILE A 2 -9.98 -2.84 8.73
N LEU A 3 -8.79 -3.38 8.93
CA LEU A 3 -7.83 -2.92 9.93
C LEU A 3 -6.76 -2.06 9.25
N ILE A 4 -6.65 -0.80 9.64
CA ILE A 4 -5.55 0.08 9.23
C ILE A 4 -4.48 0.06 10.32
N ILE A 5 -3.26 -0.33 9.97
CA ILE A 5 -2.09 -0.25 10.85
C ILE A 5 -1.40 1.08 10.55
N ASP A 6 -1.47 1.99 11.52
CA ASP A 6 -0.96 3.35 11.41
C ASP A 6 0.51 3.42 11.79
N HIS A 7 1.36 3.77 10.84
CA HIS A 7 2.80 3.97 11.00
C HIS A 7 3.17 5.42 11.31
N ASN A 8 2.34 6.09 12.14
CA ASN A 8 2.51 7.48 12.56
C ASN A 8 2.46 8.48 11.40
N ASP A 9 1.49 8.31 10.51
CA ASP A 9 1.28 9.17 9.35
C ASP A 9 0.06 10.08 9.53
N SER A 10 0.21 11.36 9.16
CA SER A 10 -0.89 12.34 9.27
C SER A 10 -2.02 12.08 8.26
N PHE A 11 -1.78 11.32 7.20
CA PHE A 11 -2.79 10.98 6.19
C PHE A 11 -3.55 9.69 6.48
N THR A 12 -3.20 8.93 7.52
CA THR A 12 -3.87 7.67 7.87
C THR A 12 -5.38 7.86 8.05
N TYR A 13 -5.80 8.96 8.67
CA TYR A 13 -7.22 9.24 8.88
C TYR A 13 -7.96 9.68 7.61
N ASN A 14 -7.26 10.11 6.55
CA ASN A 14 -7.88 10.28 5.23
C ASN A 14 -8.23 8.92 4.63
N LEU A 15 -7.36 7.91 4.76
CA LEU A 15 -7.68 6.54 4.35
C LEU A 15 -8.89 6.00 5.13
N TYR A 16 -8.92 6.21 6.44
CA TYR A 16 -10.06 5.87 7.28
C TYR A 16 -11.37 6.46 6.75
N GLN A 17 -11.38 7.78 6.44
CA GLN A 17 -12.57 8.45 5.90
C GLN A 17 -12.96 7.90 4.51
N TYR A 18 -12.00 7.56 3.66
CA TYR A 18 -12.29 7.00 2.34
C TYR A 18 -12.97 5.63 2.44
N PHE A 19 -12.49 4.75 3.33
CA PHE A 19 -13.13 3.45 3.55
C PHE A 19 -14.50 3.58 4.22
N LEU A 20 -14.68 4.52 5.14
CA LEU A 20 -16.02 4.83 5.68
C LEU A 20 -16.99 5.30 4.59
N ALA A 21 -16.54 6.12 3.64
CA ALA A 21 -17.35 6.57 2.51
C ALA A 21 -17.78 5.40 1.59
N LEU A 22 -16.97 4.33 1.55
CA LEU A 22 -17.30 3.06 0.89
C LEU A 22 -18.20 2.15 1.74
N GLN A 23 -18.70 2.66 2.88
CA GLN A 23 -19.55 1.93 3.84
C GLN A 23 -18.87 0.70 4.48
N GLU A 24 -17.54 0.74 4.59
CA GLU A 24 -16.78 -0.30 5.26
C GLU A 24 -16.68 -0.01 6.77
N GLU A 25 -16.70 -1.07 7.59
CA GLU A 25 -16.30 -0.98 8.98
C GLU A 25 -14.78 -0.92 9.05
N VAL A 26 -14.24 0.09 9.76
CA VAL A 26 -12.80 0.37 9.80
C VAL A 26 -12.33 0.55 11.23
N GLN A 27 -11.21 -0.08 11.58
CA GLN A 27 -10.49 0.15 12.82
C GLN A 27 -9.06 0.62 12.52
N VAL A 28 -8.56 1.59 13.28
CA VAL A 28 -7.18 2.06 13.20
C VAL A 28 -6.44 1.65 14.46
N VAL A 29 -5.24 1.09 14.31
CA VAL A 29 -4.35 0.73 15.42
C VAL A 29 -2.95 1.26 15.15
N SER A 30 -2.26 1.71 16.20
CA SER A 30 -0.89 2.20 16.05
C SER A 30 0.09 1.05 15.89
N ALA A 31 0.95 1.11 14.87
CA ALA A 31 2.01 0.13 14.61
C ALA A 31 3.03 0.01 15.77
N THR A 32 3.17 1.06 16.59
CA THR A 32 4.14 1.07 17.70
C THR A 32 3.63 0.40 18.97
N SER A 33 2.30 0.26 19.12
CA SER A 33 1.65 -0.37 20.30
C SER A 33 0.86 -1.63 19.97
N PHE A 34 0.84 -2.02 18.71
CA PHE A 34 0.09 -3.18 18.23
C PHE A 34 0.88 -4.48 18.45
N SER A 35 0.17 -5.59 18.70
CA SER A 35 0.78 -6.91 18.86
C SER A 35 0.11 -7.96 17.97
N LEU A 36 0.81 -9.08 17.75
CA LEU A 36 0.24 -10.21 17.00
C LEU A 36 -0.97 -10.82 17.70
N GLU A 37 -1.00 -10.82 19.04
CA GLU A 37 -2.14 -11.29 19.83
C GLU A 37 -3.37 -10.39 19.64
N ALA A 38 -3.15 -9.05 19.63
CA ALA A 38 -4.21 -8.09 19.33
C ALA A 38 -4.77 -8.29 17.92
N PHE A 39 -3.90 -8.55 16.93
CA PHE A 39 -4.33 -8.88 15.58
C PHE A 39 -5.24 -10.10 15.52
N GLN A 40 -4.87 -11.18 16.22
CA GLN A 40 -5.67 -12.41 16.27
C GLN A 40 -7.04 -12.19 16.92
N GLN A 41 -7.10 -11.34 17.96
CA GLN A 41 -8.37 -11.00 18.63
C GLN A 41 -9.29 -10.14 17.77
N ILE A 42 -8.72 -9.19 17.01
CA ILE A 42 -9.46 -8.32 16.10
C ILE A 42 -10.02 -9.12 14.91
N ALA A 43 -9.27 -10.10 14.42
CA ALA A 43 -9.62 -10.97 13.29
C ALA A 43 -10.17 -10.19 12.08
N PRO A 44 -9.40 -9.24 11.51
CA PRO A 44 -9.89 -8.41 10.41
C PRO A 44 -10.08 -9.21 9.12
N GLU A 45 -10.97 -8.75 8.25
CA GLU A 45 -11.17 -9.34 6.91
C GLU A 45 -10.16 -8.83 5.88
N MET A 46 -9.62 -7.63 6.09
CA MET A 46 -8.62 -6.97 5.23
C MET A 46 -7.69 -6.12 6.09
N VAL A 47 -6.46 -5.93 5.62
CA VAL A 47 -5.46 -5.10 6.30
C VAL A 47 -4.93 -4.03 5.37
N VAL A 48 -4.76 -2.82 5.89
CA VAL A 48 -4.08 -1.71 5.21
C VAL A 48 -2.85 -1.32 6.02
N LEU A 49 -1.67 -1.37 5.41
CA LEU A 49 -0.44 -0.82 5.96
C LEU A 49 -0.33 0.63 5.49
N SER A 50 -0.42 1.57 6.42
CA SER A 50 -0.46 3.00 6.12
C SER A 50 0.87 3.53 5.59
N PRO A 51 0.88 4.74 5.01
CA PRO A 51 2.09 5.55 4.92
C PRO A 51 2.75 5.73 6.29
N GLY A 52 3.98 6.24 6.30
CA GLY A 52 4.71 6.57 7.52
C GLY A 52 6.11 7.08 7.25
N PRO A 53 6.76 7.67 8.25
CA PRO A 53 8.16 8.06 8.19
C PRO A 53 9.10 6.85 8.34
N GLY A 54 10.37 7.04 7.99
CA GLY A 54 11.42 6.04 8.18
C GLY A 54 11.48 4.99 7.08
N SER A 55 11.82 3.78 7.47
CA SER A 55 12.04 2.62 6.61
C SER A 55 11.29 1.39 7.11
N PRO A 56 11.17 0.31 6.29
CA PRO A 56 10.53 -0.93 6.73
C PRO A 56 11.09 -1.52 8.04
N GLU A 57 12.39 -1.43 8.26
CA GLU A 57 13.07 -1.99 9.43
C GLU A 57 12.72 -1.28 10.74
N ASP A 58 12.17 -0.06 10.67
CA ASP A 58 11.73 0.67 11.86
C ASP A 58 10.43 0.10 12.46
N PHE A 59 9.74 -0.80 11.73
CA PHE A 59 8.46 -1.39 12.14
C PHE A 59 8.48 -2.93 12.10
N PRO A 60 9.31 -3.57 12.96
CA PRO A 60 9.50 -5.03 12.92
C PRO A 60 8.22 -5.83 13.20
N ILE A 61 7.27 -5.28 13.97
CA ILE A 61 5.98 -5.95 14.24
C ILE A 61 5.14 -6.02 12.97
N SER A 62 5.09 -4.94 12.16
CA SER A 62 4.37 -4.93 10.90
C SER A 62 4.99 -5.90 9.88
N LEU A 63 6.32 -6.01 9.85
CA LEU A 63 7.01 -7.00 9.02
C LEU A 63 6.70 -8.44 9.49
N ALA A 64 6.73 -8.71 10.80
CA ALA A 64 6.38 -10.01 11.36
C ALA A 64 4.89 -10.37 11.10
N LEU A 65 4.02 -9.37 11.05
CA LEU A 65 2.62 -9.55 10.74
C LEU A 65 2.42 -10.02 9.28
N LEU A 66 3.19 -9.51 8.32
CA LEU A 66 3.11 -9.94 6.91
C LEU A 66 3.32 -11.45 6.73
N ASP A 67 4.12 -12.08 7.59
CA ASP A 67 4.32 -13.53 7.60
C ASP A 67 3.07 -14.31 8.08
N LYS A 68 2.25 -13.70 8.93
CA LYS A 68 1.12 -14.34 9.60
C LYS A 68 -0.23 -14.05 8.95
N ILE A 69 -0.34 -12.95 8.20
CA ILE A 69 -1.60 -12.51 7.58
C ILE A 69 -1.96 -13.45 6.43
N GLN A 70 -3.23 -13.91 6.44
CA GLN A 70 -3.83 -14.70 5.36
C GLN A 70 -4.97 -13.95 4.64
N VAL A 71 -5.33 -12.75 5.13
CA VAL A 71 -6.36 -11.89 4.55
C VAL A 71 -5.74 -10.93 3.53
N PRO A 72 -6.56 -10.31 2.66
CA PRO A 72 -6.09 -9.31 1.70
C PRO A 72 -5.35 -8.15 2.35
N ILE A 73 -4.25 -7.71 1.72
CA ILE A 73 -3.38 -6.64 2.21
C ILE A 73 -3.24 -5.56 1.15
N LEU A 74 -3.38 -4.30 1.58
CA LEU A 74 -3.00 -3.11 0.82
C LEU A 74 -1.86 -2.39 1.53
N GLY A 75 -0.72 -2.20 0.86
CA GLY A 75 0.38 -1.35 1.34
C GLY A 75 0.40 0.00 0.64
N ILE A 76 0.50 1.09 1.40
CA ILE A 76 0.55 2.45 0.86
C ILE A 76 1.83 3.13 1.31
N CYS A 77 2.60 3.68 0.38
CA CYS A 77 3.87 4.37 0.58
C CYS A 77 4.88 3.53 1.40
N LEU A 78 5.04 3.76 2.70
CA LEU A 78 5.84 2.90 3.57
C LEU A 78 5.33 1.45 3.56
N GLY A 79 4.01 1.24 3.59
CA GLY A 79 3.42 -0.10 3.50
C GLY A 79 3.76 -0.82 2.18
N HIS A 80 3.88 -0.09 1.07
CA HIS A 80 4.38 -0.63 -0.20
C HIS A 80 5.85 -1.07 -0.09
N GLN A 81 6.69 -0.24 0.52
CA GLN A 81 8.10 -0.57 0.75
C GLN A 81 8.25 -1.77 1.68
N MET A 82 7.41 -1.88 2.73
CA MET A 82 7.37 -3.05 3.62
C MET A 82 7.05 -4.34 2.86
N ILE A 83 6.05 -4.32 1.98
CA ILE A 83 5.70 -5.48 1.15
C ILE A 83 6.87 -5.85 0.25
N GLY A 84 7.46 -4.89 -0.46
CA GLY A 84 8.64 -5.14 -1.29
C GLY A 84 9.79 -5.76 -0.49
N HIS A 85 10.14 -5.14 0.64
CA HIS A 85 11.21 -5.59 1.54
C HIS A 85 10.95 -7.00 2.09
N PHE A 86 9.74 -7.27 2.57
CA PHE A 86 9.37 -8.57 3.13
C PHE A 86 9.55 -9.72 2.11
N PHE A 87 9.24 -9.47 0.85
CA PHE A 87 9.41 -10.45 -0.22
C PHE A 87 10.82 -10.47 -0.83
N GLY A 88 11.75 -9.64 -0.36
CA GLY A 88 13.16 -9.67 -0.71
C GLY A 88 13.63 -8.60 -1.69
N ALA A 89 12.78 -7.65 -2.07
CA ALA A 89 13.21 -6.47 -2.82
C ALA A 89 13.98 -5.50 -1.91
N LYS A 90 14.94 -4.78 -2.47
CA LYS A 90 15.70 -3.75 -1.75
C LYS A 90 14.95 -2.42 -1.80
N VAL A 91 14.88 -1.77 -0.65
CA VAL A 91 14.42 -0.38 -0.52
C VAL A 91 15.66 0.51 -0.46
N VAL A 92 15.74 1.45 -1.38
CA VAL A 92 16.93 2.29 -1.59
C VAL A 92 16.54 3.77 -1.67
N PRO A 93 17.47 4.71 -1.44
CA PRO A 93 17.21 6.12 -1.68
C PRO A 93 16.79 6.38 -3.12
N ALA A 94 15.78 7.20 -3.32
CA ALA A 94 15.38 7.68 -4.65
C ALA A 94 16.46 8.60 -5.23
N ASN A 95 16.65 8.56 -6.54
CA ASN A 95 17.56 9.48 -7.22
C ASN A 95 17.16 10.95 -6.95
N VAL A 96 15.87 11.21 -6.91
CA VAL A 96 15.30 12.51 -6.55
C VAL A 96 14.21 12.31 -5.52
N PRO A 97 14.41 12.76 -4.27
CA PRO A 97 13.35 12.75 -3.26
C PRO A 97 12.16 13.60 -3.69
N VAL A 98 10.96 13.11 -3.44
CA VAL A 98 9.71 13.78 -3.83
C VAL A 98 8.87 14.05 -2.58
N HIS A 99 8.41 15.29 -2.43
CA HIS A 99 7.55 15.69 -1.32
C HIS A 99 6.43 16.62 -1.80
N GLY A 100 5.20 16.14 -1.75
CA GLY A 100 4.01 16.92 -2.15
C GLY A 100 3.96 17.27 -3.64
N LYS A 101 4.64 16.51 -4.48
CA LYS A 101 4.63 16.70 -5.94
C LYS A 101 3.81 15.61 -6.60
N THR A 102 3.27 15.93 -7.76
CA THR A 102 2.54 14.97 -8.58
C THR A 102 3.43 14.37 -9.67
N SER A 103 3.09 13.16 -10.08
CA SER A 103 3.70 12.47 -11.22
C SER A 103 2.61 11.72 -11.99
N ILE A 104 2.81 11.57 -13.29
CA ILE A 104 1.98 10.68 -14.10
C ILE A 104 2.51 9.26 -13.96
N ILE A 105 1.62 8.32 -13.70
CA ILE A 105 1.92 6.89 -13.71
C ILE A 105 1.24 6.22 -14.90
N SER A 106 1.83 5.13 -15.37
CA SER A 106 1.21 4.15 -16.24
C SER A 106 1.06 2.82 -15.50
N HIS A 107 0.01 2.08 -15.79
CA HIS A 107 -0.29 0.82 -15.10
C HIS A 107 -0.79 -0.27 -16.05
N ASN A 108 -0.84 -1.51 -15.55
CA ASN A 108 -1.21 -2.69 -16.34
C ASN A 108 -2.74 -2.90 -16.52
N GLY A 109 -3.58 -2.07 -15.89
CA GLY A 109 -5.05 -2.18 -15.96
C GLY A 109 -5.65 -3.32 -15.13
N GLU A 110 -4.87 -3.98 -14.27
CA GLU A 110 -5.31 -5.12 -13.47
C GLU A 110 -5.39 -4.78 -11.97
N GLY A 111 -6.14 -5.59 -11.21
CA GLY A 111 -6.20 -5.50 -9.76
C GLY A 111 -6.68 -4.13 -9.26
N LEU A 112 -5.82 -3.40 -8.52
CA LEU A 112 -6.14 -2.06 -8.02
C LEU A 112 -6.45 -1.06 -9.16
N PHE A 113 -5.94 -1.30 -10.36
CA PHE A 113 -6.03 -0.40 -11.50
C PHE A 113 -7.10 -0.82 -12.52
N ALA A 114 -7.93 -1.81 -12.19
CA ALA A 114 -9.01 -2.26 -13.06
C ALA A 114 -9.99 -1.10 -13.36
N GLU A 115 -10.38 -0.97 -14.64
CA GLU A 115 -11.34 0.01 -15.14
C GLU A 115 -10.88 1.48 -15.03
N LEU A 116 -9.59 1.72 -14.75
CA LEU A 116 -9.00 3.06 -14.69
C LEU A 116 -8.37 3.44 -16.04
N ALA A 117 -8.30 4.76 -16.29
CA ALA A 117 -7.56 5.29 -17.45
C ALA A 117 -6.10 4.84 -17.40
N PRO A 118 -5.47 4.49 -18.55
CA PRO A 118 -4.14 3.87 -18.59
C PRO A 118 -3.02 4.69 -17.96
N LYS A 119 -3.23 6.00 -17.85
CA LYS A 119 -2.33 6.95 -17.21
C LYS A 119 -3.15 7.97 -16.42
N PHE A 120 -2.66 8.32 -15.23
CA PHE A 120 -3.26 9.37 -14.41
C PHE A 120 -2.23 9.96 -13.43
N GLN A 121 -2.59 11.09 -12.83
CA GLN A 121 -1.75 11.82 -11.90
C GLN A 121 -1.89 11.28 -10.47
N VAL A 122 -0.76 11.15 -9.77
CA VAL A 122 -0.73 10.74 -8.36
C VAL A 122 0.21 11.64 -7.55
N THR A 123 -0.07 11.77 -6.25
CA THR A 123 0.75 12.55 -5.31
C THR A 123 1.80 11.66 -4.64
N ARG A 124 3.01 12.17 -4.50
CA ARG A 124 4.16 11.48 -3.95
C ARG A 124 4.75 12.23 -2.75
N TYR A 125 5.09 11.48 -1.69
CA TYR A 125 5.73 11.96 -0.46
C TYR A 125 6.79 10.96 0.01
N HIS A 126 7.79 10.63 -0.83
CA HIS A 126 8.77 9.60 -0.47
C HIS A 126 10.19 9.94 -0.94
N SER A 127 11.17 9.59 -0.11
CA SER A 127 12.60 9.65 -0.40
C SER A 127 13.22 8.28 -0.67
N LEU A 128 12.49 7.19 -0.36
CA LEU A 128 12.89 5.81 -0.61
C LEU A 128 12.01 5.21 -1.71
N VAL A 129 12.57 4.25 -2.44
CA VAL A 129 11.91 3.52 -3.53
C VAL A 129 12.35 2.05 -3.50
N ILE A 130 11.55 1.19 -4.11
CA ILE A 130 11.97 -0.20 -4.38
C ILE A 130 12.90 -0.20 -5.60
N ASP A 131 14.08 -0.83 -5.45
CA ASP A 131 15.03 -1.02 -6.54
C ASP A 131 14.45 -2.03 -7.56
N PRO A 132 14.17 -1.59 -8.81
CA PRO A 132 13.56 -2.45 -9.83
C PRO A 132 14.38 -3.71 -10.15
N ALA A 133 15.72 -3.65 -10.01
CA ALA A 133 16.60 -4.77 -10.29
C ALA A 133 16.50 -5.90 -9.25
N THR A 134 15.85 -5.64 -8.11
CA THR A 134 15.78 -6.58 -7.00
C THR A 134 14.38 -7.18 -6.78
N VAL A 135 13.40 -6.79 -7.60
CA VAL A 135 12.03 -7.30 -7.46
C VAL A 135 12.01 -8.82 -7.71
N PRO A 136 11.58 -9.62 -6.74
CA PRO A 136 11.59 -11.08 -6.87
C PRO A 136 10.43 -11.56 -7.75
N ALA A 137 10.53 -12.80 -8.24
CA ALA A 137 9.56 -13.39 -9.18
C ALA A 137 8.13 -13.57 -8.60
N ASN A 138 7.97 -13.56 -7.29
CA ASN A 138 6.67 -13.63 -6.62
C ASN A 138 5.95 -12.27 -6.52
N LEU A 139 6.61 -11.18 -6.94
CA LEU A 139 6.01 -9.86 -7.07
C LEU A 139 5.94 -9.41 -8.54
N LYS A 140 4.80 -8.86 -8.91
CA LYS A 140 4.54 -8.26 -10.23
C LYS A 140 4.50 -6.74 -10.10
N VAL A 141 5.27 -6.03 -10.91
CA VAL A 141 5.15 -4.57 -11.03
C VAL A 141 3.86 -4.25 -11.77
N THR A 142 3.01 -3.43 -11.17
CA THR A 142 1.68 -3.09 -11.69
C THR A 142 1.56 -1.65 -12.16
N ALA A 143 2.43 -0.76 -11.69
CA ALA A 143 2.48 0.65 -12.11
C ALA A 143 3.90 1.21 -12.02
N LEU A 144 4.20 2.13 -12.93
CA LEU A 144 5.49 2.81 -13.06
C LEU A 144 5.30 4.30 -13.37
N THR A 145 6.24 5.14 -12.93
CA THR A 145 6.43 6.47 -13.50
C THR A 145 7.17 6.39 -14.85
N GLU A 146 7.20 7.47 -15.60
CA GLU A 146 7.90 7.52 -16.89
C GLU A 146 9.42 7.28 -16.75
N ASP A 147 10.02 7.72 -15.65
CA ASP A 147 11.42 7.50 -15.29
C ASP A 147 11.69 6.15 -14.62
N GLY A 148 10.71 5.25 -14.60
CA GLY A 148 10.87 3.85 -14.19
C GLY A 148 10.81 3.59 -12.68
N VAL A 149 10.34 4.54 -11.86
CA VAL A 149 10.10 4.30 -10.43
C VAL A 149 8.89 3.39 -10.27
N ILE A 150 9.05 2.33 -9.48
CA ILE A 150 7.94 1.40 -9.17
C ILE A 150 6.91 2.12 -8.32
N MET A 151 5.67 2.16 -8.82
CA MET A 151 4.55 2.84 -8.19
C MET A 151 3.42 1.89 -7.78
N GLY A 152 3.52 0.62 -8.16
CA GLY A 152 2.59 -0.41 -7.74
C GLY A 152 3.19 -1.80 -7.83
N LEU A 153 2.85 -2.65 -6.86
CA LEU A 153 3.17 -4.07 -6.81
C LEU A 153 1.94 -4.90 -6.48
N ALA A 154 1.92 -6.12 -6.99
CA ALA A 154 0.98 -7.17 -6.58
C ALA A 154 1.72 -8.48 -6.41
N HIS A 155 1.33 -9.28 -5.42
CA HIS A 155 1.83 -10.66 -5.30
C HIS A 155 1.16 -11.54 -6.36
N VAL A 156 1.92 -12.47 -6.95
CA VAL A 156 1.44 -13.28 -8.08
C VAL A 156 0.33 -14.27 -7.71
N SER A 157 0.22 -14.68 -6.44
CA SER A 157 -0.75 -15.69 -5.98
C SER A 157 -1.47 -15.36 -4.67
N LYS A 158 -1.00 -14.37 -3.90
CA LYS A 158 -1.66 -13.93 -2.66
C LYS A 158 -2.43 -12.64 -2.92
N PRO A 159 -3.50 -12.34 -2.16
CA PRO A 159 -4.26 -11.11 -2.31
C PRO A 159 -3.53 -9.91 -1.67
N ILE A 160 -2.29 -9.67 -2.11
CA ILE A 160 -1.43 -8.60 -1.60
C ILE A 160 -1.16 -7.62 -2.73
N HIS A 161 -1.51 -6.36 -2.48
CA HIS A 161 -1.36 -5.26 -3.41
C HIS A 161 -0.71 -4.07 -2.72
N SER A 162 -0.03 -3.22 -3.48
CA SER A 162 0.53 -2.01 -2.91
C SER A 162 0.74 -0.91 -3.93
N VAL A 163 0.76 0.34 -3.43
CA VAL A 163 1.07 1.54 -4.20
C VAL A 163 2.08 2.42 -3.47
N GLN A 164 3.06 2.99 -4.19
CA GLN A 164 4.06 3.89 -3.60
C GLN A 164 3.52 5.30 -3.39
N PHE A 165 2.54 5.70 -4.17
CA PHE A 165 1.88 7.01 -4.06
C PHE A 165 0.78 7.02 -2.99
N HIS A 166 0.22 8.19 -2.75
CA HIS A 166 -0.85 8.43 -1.77
C HIS A 166 -2.21 8.55 -2.46
N PRO A 167 -3.02 7.47 -2.54
CA PRO A 167 -4.36 7.52 -3.14
C PRO A 167 -5.33 8.43 -2.34
N GLU A 168 -5.07 8.63 -1.05
CA GLU A 168 -5.86 9.49 -0.16
C GLU A 168 -5.54 10.98 -0.29
N ALA A 169 -4.50 11.34 -1.03
CA ALA A 169 -4.12 12.74 -1.23
C ALA A 169 -5.04 13.41 -2.27
N ILE A 170 -5.44 14.65 -2.00
CA ILE A 170 -6.44 15.39 -2.79
C ILE A 170 -6.03 15.59 -4.26
N LEU A 171 -4.73 15.62 -4.56
CA LEU A 171 -4.22 15.77 -5.93
C LEU A 171 -3.96 14.43 -6.62
N SER A 172 -4.25 13.30 -5.95
CA SER A 172 -4.23 11.98 -6.58
C SER A 172 -5.56 11.73 -7.28
N GLU A 173 -5.49 11.51 -8.59
CA GLU A 173 -6.63 11.06 -9.37
C GLU A 173 -6.96 9.60 -9.03
N ASN A 174 -8.23 9.23 -9.16
CA ASN A 174 -8.73 7.85 -8.97
C ASN A 174 -8.49 7.23 -7.58
N GLY A 175 -8.17 8.03 -6.55
CA GLY A 175 -7.89 7.50 -5.21
C GLY A 175 -9.02 6.64 -4.64
N HIS A 176 -10.27 7.12 -4.71
CA HIS A 176 -11.44 6.36 -4.29
C HIS A 176 -11.60 5.05 -5.06
N ALA A 177 -11.45 5.09 -6.38
CA ALA A 177 -11.61 3.91 -7.23
C ALA A 177 -10.55 2.83 -6.95
N ILE A 178 -9.31 3.25 -6.63
CA ILE A 178 -8.23 2.33 -6.22
C ILE A 178 -8.58 1.63 -4.90
N LEU A 179 -9.08 2.37 -3.90
CA LEU A 179 -9.47 1.80 -2.61
C LEU A 179 -10.72 0.92 -2.74
N GLU A 180 -11.70 1.30 -3.58
CA GLU A 180 -12.86 0.48 -3.91
C GLU A 180 -12.45 -0.82 -4.62
N ASN A 181 -11.51 -0.75 -5.57
CA ASN A 181 -10.96 -1.94 -6.22
C ASN A 181 -10.29 -2.88 -5.21
N PHE A 182 -9.57 -2.35 -4.22
CA PHE A 182 -9.00 -3.17 -3.15
C PHE A 182 -10.09 -3.90 -2.36
N VAL A 183 -11.16 -3.21 -1.95
CA VAL A 183 -12.30 -3.83 -1.24
C VAL A 183 -12.95 -4.92 -2.09
N ARG A 184 -13.18 -4.64 -3.37
CA ARG A 184 -13.75 -5.61 -4.32
C ARG A 184 -12.87 -6.86 -4.47
N LEU A 185 -11.56 -6.69 -4.61
CA LEU A 185 -10.60 -7.78 -4.67
C LEU A 185 -10.61 -8.60 -3.38
N GLY A 186 -10.60 -7.93 -2.23
CA GLY A 186 -10.60 -8.58 -0.92
C GLY A 186 -11.84 -9.43 -0.67
N ARG A 187 -13.01 -8.97 -1.10
CA ARG A 187 -14.27 -9.72 -0.97
C ARG A 187 -14.37 -10.94 -1.89
N ASN A 188 -13.61 -10.97 -2.97
CA ASN A 188 -13.59 -12.09 -3.93
C ASN A 188 -12.59 -13.20 -3.54
N VAL A 189 -11.80 -13.01 -2.50
CA VAL A 189 -10.93 -14.05 -1.92
C VAL A 189 -11.81 -14.94 -1.03
N LYS A 190 -12.24 -16.06 -1.56
CA LYS A 190 -12.93 -17.14 -0.82
C LYS A 190 -12.06 -18.39 -0.77
#